data_c4b6dd26d22913959409c6193e8f1466
#
_entry.id   c4b6dd26d22913959409c6193e8f1466
#
_cell.length_a   1.000
_cell.length_b   1.000
_cell.length_c   1.000
_cell.angle_alpha   90.00
_cell.angle_beta   90.00
_cell.angle_gamma   90.00
#
_symmetry.space_group_name_H-M   'P 1'
#
loop_
_entity.id
_entity.type
_entity.pdbx_description
1 polymer ?
#
loop_
_entity_poly.entity_id
_entity_poly.type
_entity_poly.pdbx_seq_one_letter_code
_entity_poly.pdbx_strand_id
1 'polypeptide(L)'
;FNLNFFYSPLEDDLPKLELLGVDWRFESSLDGHVRLPAPQQMTLPESQKIPEMTVVGHNTATIRESLLESAFELGEKFIEASKKHYSPGIVGPFCLQTCIDKDMNYYIYDVAPRIGGGTNVHVSVGHPYGNSLWRKPMSTGRRIAQEIRLAAEQDRLLEVLT
;
A
#
# COMPACT_ATOMS: atom_id res chain seq x y z
N PHE A 1 7.95 3.69 -1.50
CA PHE A 1 6.56 3.75 -1.96
C PHE A 1 5.68 2.88 -1.07
N ASN A 2 4.46 3.33 -0.88
CA ASN A 2 3.42 2.57 -0.22
C ASN A 2 2.48 2.00 -1.30
N LEU A 3 2.37 0.68 -1.35
CA LEU A 3 1.45 -0.02 -2.25
C LEU A 3 0.16 -0.28 -1.48
N ASN A 4 -0.93 0.41 -1.84
CA ASN A 4 -2.21 0.32 -1.15
C ASN A 4 -3.10 -0.71 -1.86
N PHE A 5 -3.27 -1.86 -1.23
CA PHE A 5 -4.04 -2.98 -1.74
C PHE A 5 -5.41 -3.13 -1.07
N PHE A 6 -6.27 -3.88 -1.72
CA PHE A 6 -7.50 -4.42 -1.17
C PHE A 6 -7.64 -5.88 -1.57
N TYR A 7 -7.90 -6.75 -0.60
CA TYR A 7 -8.19 -8.16 -0.85
C TYR A 7 -9.64 -8.48 -0.50
N SER A 8 -10.37 -9.05 -1.46
CA SER A 8 -11.76 -9.51 -1.31
C SER A 8 -11.81 -11.03 -1.25
N PRO A 9 -12.44 -11.63 -0.24
CA PRO A 9 -12.75 -13.07 -0.25
C PRO A 9 -14.00 -13.41 -1.06
N LEU A 10 -14.82 -12.39 -1.42
CA LEU A 10 -16.17 -12.59 -1.95
C LEU A 10 -16.26 -12.95 -3.43
N GLU A 11 -15.18 -12.82 -4.17
CA GLU A 11 -15.18 -12.68 -5.58
C GLU A 11 -15.50 -13.86 -6.44
N ASP A 12 -16.35 -13.63 -7.39
CA ASP A 12 -16.56 -14.55 -8.51
C ASP A 12 -16.28 -13.87 -9.88
N ASP A 13 -16.46 -12.55 -10.00
CA ASP A 13 -16.33 -11.81 -11.25
C ASP A 13 -15.26 -10.70 -11.29
N LEU A 14 -14.59 -10.43 -10.17
CA LEU A 14 -13.58 -9.38 -10.04
C LEU A 14 -12.24 -9.93 -9.50
N PRO A 15 -11.11 -9.27 -9.71
CA PRO A 15 -9.85 -9.74 -9.15
C PRO A 15 -9.88 -9.71 -7.62
N LYS A 16 -9.47 -10.81 -6.97
CA LYS A 16 -9.41 -10.93 -5.51
C LYS A 16 -8.49 -9.90 -4.88
N LEU A 17 -7.39 -9.62 -5.53
CA LEU A 17 -6.43 -8.61 -5.13
C LEU A 17 -6.51 -7.40 -6.05
N GLU A 18 -6.75 -6.24 -5.47
CA GLU A 18 -6.75 -4.96 -6.14
C GLU A 18 -5.59 -4.10 -5.64
N LEU A 19 -4.79 -3.55 -6.54
CA LEU A 19 -3.94 -2.41 -6.22
C LEU A 19 -4.80 -1.15 -6.39
N LEU A 20 -5.16 -0.50 -5.30
CA LEU A 20 -5.97 0.71 -5.35
C LEU A 20 -5.16 1.90 -5.84
N GLY A 21 -3.96 2.08 -5.29
CA GLY A 21 -3.08 3.18 -5.63
C GLY A 21 -1.75 3.11 -4.93
N VAL A 22 -0.91 4.06 -5.26
CA VAL A 22 0.44 4.19 -4.69
C VAL A 22 0.59 5.58 -4.12
N ASP A 23 1.25 5.70 -2.99
CA ASP A 23 1.68 6.97 -2.44
C ASP A 23 3.16 6.95 -2.07
N TRP A 24 3.74 8.11 -2.04
CA TRP A 24 5.10 8.32 -1.56
C TRP A 24 5.05 8.90 -0.15
N ARG A 25 5.66 8.20 0.80
CA ARG A 25 5.85 8.66 2.16
C ARG A 25 7.15 9.45 2.24
N PHE A 26 7.14 10.58 2.93
CA PHE A 26 8.34 11.31 3.25
C PHE A 26 8.47 11.58 4.76
N GLU A 27 9.70 11.60 5.21
CA GLU A 27 10.08 11.63 6.62
C GLU A 27 10.97 12.83 6.90
N SER A 28 11.04 13.30 8.15
CA SER A 28 11.61 14.60 8.55
C SER A 28 13.01 14.86 7.99
N SER A 29 14.02 14.14 8.43
CA SER A 29 15.38 14.35 7.95
C SER A 29 15.88 13.27 6.98
N LEU A 30 15.21 12.12 6.92
CA LEU A 30 15.64 10.99 6.10
C LEU A 30 15.66 11.33 4.61
N ASP A 31 14.66 12.00 4.10
CA ASP A 31 14.57 12.36 2.67
C ASP A 31 15.73 13.28 2.23
N GLY A 32 16.16 14.19 3.08
CA GLY A 32 17.33 14.99 2.82
C GLY A 32 18.62 14.19 2.91
N HIS A 33 18.73 13.35 3.94
CA HIS A 33 19.92 12.53 4.23
C HIS A 33 20.22 11.55 3.09
N VAL A 34 19.21 10.80 2.61
CA VAL A 34 19.40 9.81 1.53
C VAL A 34 19.70 10.42 0.15
N ARG A 35 19.50 11.73 -0.01
CA ARG A 35 19.89 12.46 -1.23
C ARG A 35 21.35 12.89 -1.25
N LEU A 36 22.02 12.84 -0.10
CA LEU A 36 23.45 13.13 -0.01
C LEU A 36 24.26 11.92 -0.46
N PRO A 37 25.25 12.07 -1.32
CA PRO A 37 26.24 11.01 -1.58
C PRO A 37 26.93 10.56 -0.30
N ALA A 38 27.29 9.28 -0.20
CA ALA A 38 27.88 8.71 1.00
C ALA A 38 29.09 9.51 1.56
N PRO A 39 30.03 10.03 0.74
CA PRO A 39 31.13 10.87 1.24
C PRO A 39 30.63 12.14 1.93
N GLN A 40 29.52 12.73 1.46
CA GLN A 40 28.95 13.92 2.10
C GLN A 40 28.23 13.57 3.40
N GLN A 41 27.54 12.43 3.46
CA GLN A 41 26.93 11.95 4.70
C GLN A 41 27.97 11.77 5.81
N MET A 42 29.16 11.27 5.46
CA MET A 42 30.27 11.09 6.42
C MET A 42 30.83 12.41 6.99
N THR A 43 30.61 13.55 6.32
CA THR A 43 31.04 14.87 6.78
C THR A 43 30.02 15.57 7.68
N LEU A 44 28.83 15.00 7.83
CA LEU A 44 27.81 15.55 8.70
C LEU A 44 28.26 15.53 10.18
N PRO A 45 27.82 16.49 11.00
CA PRO A 45 27.98 16.42 12.45
C PRO A 45 27.39 15.11 13.00
N GLU A 46 28.00 14.58 14.06
CA GLU A 46 27.54 13.32 14.69
C GLU A 46 26.06 13.31 15.01
N SER A 47 25.48 14.44 15.43
CA SER A 47 24.05 14.60 15.70
C SER A 47 23.14 14.50 14.46
N GLN A 48 23.72 14.53 13.26
CA GLN A 48 22.98 14.46 11.99
C GLN A 48 23.33 13.22 11.16
N LYS A 49 24.26 12.38 11.61
CA LYS A 49 24.63 11.15 10.89
C LYS A 49 23.54 10.11 10.91
N ILE A 50 22.72 10.09 11.96
CA ILE A 50 21.54 9.23 12.05
C ILE A 50 20.31 10.11 11.78
N PRO A 51 19.64 9.94 10.65
CA PRO A 51 18.47 10.76 10.34
C PRO A 51 17.28 10.40 11.23
N GLU A 52 16.50 11.39 11.58
CA GLU A 52 15.20 11.19 12.20
C GLU A 52 14.23 10.63 11.16
N MET A 53 13.44 9.61 11.54
CA MET A 53 12.50 8.91 10.65
C MET A 53 11.06 9.20 11.02
N THR A 54 10.75 10.44 11.40
CA THR A 54 9.39 10.86 11.72
C THR A 54 8.63 11.15 10.44
N VAL A 55 7.55 10.44 10.20
CA VAL A 55 6.68 10.66 9.04
C VAL A 55 6.03 12.03 9.13
N VAL A 56 6.25 12.87 8.13
CA VAL A 56 5.69 14.22 8.06
C VAL A 56 4.58 14.35 7.03
N GLY A 57 4.47 13.42 6.09
CA GLY A 57 3.40 13.47 5.10
C GLY A 57 3.47 12.39 4.03
N HIS A 58 2.48 12.46 3.15
CA HIS A 58 2.35 11.59 1.99
C HIS A 58 1.99 12.41 0.76
N ASN A 59 2.38 11.91 -0.39
CA ASN A 59 2.01 12.48 -1.67
C ASN A 59 1.55 11.38 -2.63
N THR A 60 0.68 11.72 -3.57
CA THR A 60 0.29 10.80 -4.64
C THR A 60 1.50 10.42 -5.47
N ALA A 61 1.59 9.16 -5.86
CA ALA A 61 2.63 8.67 -6.73
C ALA A 61 2.08 7.66 -7.73
N THR A 62 2.81 7.48 -8.82
CA THR A 62 2.64 6.37 -9.75
C THR A 62 3.94 5.60 -9.85
N ILE A 63 3.86 4.34 -10.21
CA ILE A 63 5.01 3.51 -10.52
C ILE A 63 5.02 3.19 -12.01
N ARG A 64 6.18 2.80 -12.53
CA ARG A 64 6.31 2.35 -13.91
C ARG A 64 5.45 1.11 -14.15
N GLU A 65 4.85 0.98 -15.31
CA GLU A 65 4.04 -0.19 -15.68
C GLU A 65 4.81 -1.50 -15.53
N SER A 66 6.11 -1.51 -15.86
CA SER A 66 6.97 -2.67 -15.70
C SER A 66 7.18 -3.15 -14.25
N LEU A 67 6.76 -2.36 -13.27
CA LEU A 67 6.83 -2.71 -11.85
C LEU A 67 5.49 -3.22 -11.29
N LEU A 68 4.41 -3.11 -12.06
CA LEU A 68 3.07 -3.50 -11.58
C LEU A 68 2.96 -4.99 -11.32
N GLU A 69 3.49 -5.82 -12.20
CA GLU A 69 3.46 -7.28 -12.04
C GLU A 69 4.14 -7.69 -10.73
N SER A 70 5.36 -7.21 -10.49
CA SER A 70 6.07 -7.48 -9.23
C SER A 70 5.35 -6.92 -8.00
N ALA A 71 4.66 -5.79 -8.13
CA ALA A 71 3.84 -5.26 -7.04
C ALA A 71 2.68 -6.22 -6.69
N PHE A 72 1.97 -6.75 -7.69
CA PHE A 72 0.91 -7.74 -7.48
C PHE A 72 1.45 -9.03 -6.87
N GLU A 73 2.56 -9.57 -7.38
CA GLU A 73 3.21 -10.76 -6.77
C GLU A 73 3.52 -10.58 -5.28
N LEU A 74 3.97 -9.38 -4.87
CA LEU A 74 4.20 -9.09 -3.45
C LEU A 74 2.91 -9.10 -2.64
N GLY A 75 1.85 -8.51 -3.18
CA GLY A 75 0.53 -8.53 -2.55
C GLY A 75 -0.01 -9.96 -2.37
N GLU A 76 0.10 -10.79 -3.41
CA GLU A 76 -0.30 -12.20 -3.37
C GLU A 76 0.50 -13.00 -2.35
N LYS A 77 1.84 -12.86 -2.34
CA LYS A 77 2.72 -13.50 -1.35
C LYS A 77 2.34 -13.11 0.08
N PHE A 78 1.99 -11.84 0.30
CA PHE A 78 1.53 -11.40 1.62
C PHE A 78 0.19 -12.05 2.02
N ILE A 79 -0.77 -12.13 1.10
CA ILE A 79 -2.06 -12.78 1.34
C ILE A 79 -1.84 -14.25 1.70
N GLU A 80 -1.03 -14.98 0.93
CA GLU A 80 -0.71 -16.38 1.19
C GLU A 80 -0.04 -16.57 2.55
N ALA A 81 0.95 -15.74 2.88
CA ALA A 81 1.62 -15.78 4.17
C ALA A 81 0.65 -15.48 5.32
N SER A 82 -0.25 -14.50 5.15
CA SER A 82 -1.26 -14.17 6.15
C SER A 82 -2.21 -15.35 6.41
N LYS A 83 -2.72 -16.00 5.35
CA LYS A 83 -3.59 -17.20 5.47
C LYS A 83 -2.88 -18.35 6.15
N LYS A 84 -1.62 -18.55 5.85
CA LYS A 84 -0.83 -19.65 6.41
C LYS A 84 -0.59 -19.51 7.92
N HIS A 85 -0.42 -18.28 8.40
CA HIS A 85 0.01 -18.03 9.77
C HIS A 85 -1.10 -17.47 10.67
N TYR A 86 -2.12 -16.84 10.10
CA TYR A 86 -3.21 -16.15 10.81
C TYR A 86 -4.54 -16.35 10.09
N SER A 87 -5.20 -17.50 10.28
CA SER A 87 -6.51 -17.76 9.67
C SER A 87 -7.56 -16.73 10.14
N PRO A 88 -8.41 -16.22 9.25
CA PRO A 88 -8.59 -16.54 7.82
C PRO A 88 -7.61 -15.83 6.87
N GLY A 89 -6.63 -15.12 7.36
CA GLY A 89 -5.71 -14.26 6.62
C GLY A 89 -6.19 -12.82 6.57
N ILE A 90 -5.49 -11.99 5.80
CA ILE A 90 -5.89 -10.60 5.58
C ILE A 90 -7.17 -10.55 4.76
N VAL A 91 -8.09 -9.67 5.14
CA VAL A 91 -9.31 -9.32 4.40
C VAL A 91 -9.41 -7.81 4.34
N GLY A 92 -9.81 -7.27 3.20
CA GLY A 92 -9.95 -5.84 3.02
C GLY A 92 -8.64 -5.11 2.73
N PRO A 93 -8.47 -3.86 3.20
CA PRO A 93 -7.34 -3.03 2.85
C PRO A 93 -6.07 -3.39 3.62
N PHE A 94 -4.94 -3.36 2.92
CA PHE A 94 -3.61 -3.42 3.52
C PHE A 94 -2.61 -2.59 2.72
N CYS A 95 -1.47 -2.31 3.30
CA CYS A 95 -0.43 -1.52 2.66
C CYS A 95 0.93 -2.19 2.86
N LEU A 96 1.66 -2.37 1.75
CA LEU A 96 3.06 -2.77 1.77
C LEU A 96 3.94 -1.54 1.60
N GLN A 97 4.78 -1.26 2.58
CA GLN A 97 5.72 -0.15 2.53
C GLN A 97 7.03 -0.63 1.93
N THR A 98 7.40 -0.03 0.82
CA THR A 98 8.49 -0.55 -0.01
C THR A 98 9.51 0.52 -0.37
N CYS A 99 10.75 0.09 -0.59
CA CYS A 99 11.73 0.82 -1.38
C CYS A 99 12.09 0.00 -2.64
N ILE A 100 12.61 0.69 -3.64
CA ILE A 100 12.99 0.11 -4.92
C ILE A 100 14.45 0.45 -5.15
N ASP A 101 15.27 -0.55 -5.45
CA ASP A 101 16.69 -0.36 -5.73
C ASP A 101 16.97 0.08 -7.18
N LYS A 102 18.23 0.29 -7.50
CA LYS A 102 18.67 0.69 -8.85
C LYS A 102 18.39 -0.37 -9.94
N ASP A 103 18.23 -1.61 -9.54
CA ASP A 103 17.94 -2.75 -10.42
C ASP A 103 16.43 -3.04 -10.51
N MET A 104 15.60 -2.13 -9.97
CA MET A 104 14.14 -2.18 -9.95
C MET A 104 13.55 -3.31 -9.08
N ASN A 105 14.28 -3.80 -8.09
CA ASN A 105 13.77 -4.77 -7.14
C ASN A 105 13.06 -4.07 -5.98
N TYR A 106 11.93 -4.64 -5.57
CA TYR A 106 11.22 -4.21 -4.37
C TYR A 106 11.80 -4.81 -3.10
N TYR A 107 11.86 -4.00 -2.07
CA TYR A 107 12.15 -4.42 -0.69
C TYR A 107 11.06 -3.92 0.23
N ILE A 108 10.33 -4.84 0.86
CA ILE A 108 9.32 -4.52 1.86
C ILE A 108 10.02 -4.35 3.19
N TYR A 109 9.84 -3.20 3.84
CA TYR A 109 10.43 -2.92 5.15
C TYR A 109 9.37 -2.78 6.26
N ASP A 110 8.09 -2.60 5.89
CA ASP A 110 6.99 -2.56 6.84
C ASP A 110 5.68 -2.99 6.17
N VAL A 111 4.79 -3.57 6.95
CA VAL A 111 3.46 -3.99 6.51
C VAL A 111 2.42 -3.38 7.43
N ALA A 112 1.45 -2.69 6.87
CA ALA A 112 0.28 -2.24 7.59
C ALA A 112 -0.93 -3.12 7.19
N PRO A 113 -1.35 -4.08 8.04
CA PRO A 113 -2.52 -4.95 7.76
C PRO A 113 -3.84 -4.19 8.02
N ARG A 114 -3.94 -3.00 7.48
CA ARG A 114 -5.04 -2.04 7.62
C ARG A 114 -4.84 -0.91 6.61
N ILE A 115 -5.72 0.07 6.60
CA ILE A 115 -5.59 1.29 5.78
C ILE A 115 -4.24 1.96 6.05
N GLY A 116 -3.45 2.20 5.01
CA GLY A 116 -2.21 2.95 5.09
C GLY A 116 -2.43 4.43 5.41
N GLY A 117 -1.44 5.08 6.02
CA GLY A 117 -1.51 6.52 6.34
C GLY A 117 -1.66 7.42 5.10
N GLY A 118 -1.09 6.99 3.97
CA GLY A 118 -1.13 7.72 2.70
C GLY A 118 -2.47 7.68 1.96
N THR A 119 -3.44 6.88 2.39
CA THR A 119 -4.75 6.81 1.72
C THR A 119 -5.52 8.13 1.75
N ASN A 120 -5.20 9.03 2.69
CA ASN A 120 -5.81 10.34 2.80
C ASN A 120 -5.62 11.22 1.55
N VAL A 121 -4.54 11.04 0.80
CA VAL A 121 -4.28 11.81 -0.43
C VAL A 121 -5.29 11.50 -1.55
N HIS A 122 -6.05 10.42 -1.41
CA HIS A 122 -7.03 9.96 -2.39
C HIS A 122 -8.50 10.03 -1.91
N VAL A 123 -8.77 10.59 -0.73
CA VAL A 123 -10.11 10.56 -0.11
C VAL A 123 -11.19 11.19 -0.99
N SER A 124 -10.89 12.33 -1.61
CA SER A 124 -11.89 13.07 -2.41
C SER A 124 -12.01 12.56 -3.84
N VAL A 125 -10.88 12.19 -4.46
CA VAL A 125 -10.81 11.87 -5.90
C VAL A 125 -10.78 10.36 -6.20
N GLY A 126 -10.56 9.54 -5.18
CA GLY A 126 -10.35 8.11 -5.32
C GLY A 126 -8.92 7.73 -5.71
N HIS A 127 -8.60 6.47 -5.56
CA HIS A 127 -7.31 5.91 -5.94
C HIS A 127 -7.22 5.69 -7.45
N PRO A 128 -6.10 6.01 -8.11
CA PRO A 128 -5.97 5.95 -9.57
C PRO A 128 -6.33 4.58 -10.18
N TYR A 129 -5.78 3.50 -9.64
CA TYR A 129 -6.04 2.16 -10.19
C TYR A 129 -7.42 1.66 -9.78
N GLY A 130 -7.87 1.95 -8.56
CA GLY A 130 -9.23 1.65 -8.11
C GLY A 130 -10.29 2.36 -8.97
N ASN A 131 -10.05 3.63 -9.34
CA ASN A 131 -10.94 4.38 -10.24
C ASN A 131 -11.04 3.71 -11.62
N SER A 132 -9.91 3.25 -12.15
CA SER A 132 -9.85 2.58 -13.45
C SER A 132 -10.60 1.25 -13.43
N LEU A 133 -10.40 0.45 -12.40
CA LEU A 133 -11.06 -0.84 -12.23
C LEU A 133 -12.59 -0.68 -12.07
N TRP A 134 -13.01 0.20 -11.16
CA TRP A 134 -14.41 0.38 -10.79
C TRP A 134 -15.15 1.40 -11.67
N ARG A 135 -14.46 2.09 -12.57
CA ARG A 135 -14.99 3.13 -13.48
C ARG A 135 -15.78 4.23 -12.75
N LYS A 136 -15.37 4.53 -11.52
CA LYS A 136 -15.93 5.58 -10.66
C LYS A 136 -14.88 5.98 -9.59
N PRO A 137 -14.99 7.17 -8.98
CA PRO A 137 -14.11 7.54 -7.88
C PRO A 137 -14.19 6.51 -6.75
N MET A 138 -13.09 5.79 -6.52
CA MET A 138 -12.99 4.71 -5.54
C MET A 138 -11.90 5.02 -4.51
N SER A 139 -12.30 5.62 -3.39
CA SER A 139 -11.43 5.72 -2.21
C SER A 139 -11.45 4.41 -1.43
N THR A 140 -10.47 4.19 -0.56
CA THR A 140 -10.43 3.00 0.30
C THR A 140 -11.72 2.84 1.12
N GLY A 141 -12.24 3.94 1.69
CA GLY A 141 -13.50 3.90 2.44
C GLY A 141 -14.71 3.50 1.58
N ARG A 142 -14.78 3.97 0.33
CA ARG A 142 -15.83 3.56 -0.60
C ARG A 142 -15.70 2.07 -0.98
N ARG A 143 -14.45 1.59 -1.14
CA ARG A 143 -14.21 0.18 -1.44
C ARG A 143 -14.63 -0.73 -0.30
N ILE A 144 -14.30 -0.34 0.95
CA ILE A 144 -14.77 -1.04 2.16
C ILE A 144 -16.30 -1.07 2.22
N ALA A 145 -16.95 0.08 2.05
CA ALA A 145 -18.41 0.15 2.08
C ALA A 145 -19.06 -0.71 0.98
N GLN A 146 -18.44 -0.77 -0.20
CA GLN A 146 -18.91 -1.62 -1.29
C GLN A 146 -18.73 -3.10 -0.97
N GLU A 147 -17.60 -3.50 -0.35
CA GLU A 147 -17.38 -4.88 0.07
C GLU A 147 -18.44 -5.35 1.06
N ILE A 148 -18.71 -4.55 2.10
CA ILE A 148 -19.73 -4.86 3.10
C ILE A 148 -21.10 -5.00 2.44
N ARG A 149 -21.43 -4.12 1.48
CA ARG A 149 -22.69 -4.19 0.75
C ARG A 149 -22.81 -5.48 -0.08
N LEU A 150 -21.76 -5.81 -0.84
CA LEU A 150 -21.73 -7.04 -1.63
C LEU A 150 -21.84 -8.29 -0.76
N ALA A 151 -21.14 -8.30 0.38
CA ALA A 151 -21.23 -9.38 1.34
C ALA A 151 -22.64 -9.54 1.92
N ALA A 152 -23.32 -8.44 2.20
CA ALA A 152 -24.70 -8.46 2.67
C ALA A 152 -25.68 -8.98 1.59
N GLU A 153 -25.53 -8.54 0.34
CA GLU A 153 -26.32 -8.99 -0.80
C GLU A 153 -26.14 -10.50 -1.09
N GLN A 154 -24.97 -11.06 -0.75
CA GLN A 154 -24.62 -12.48 -0.94
C GLN A 154 -24.82 -13.34 0.31
N ASP A 155 -25.29 -12.78 1.43
CA ASP A 155 -25.40 -13.44 2.74
C ASP A 155 -24.05 -14.00 3.26
N ARG A 156 -22.95 -13.25 3.00
CA ARG A 156 -21.54 -13.62 3.31
C ARG A 156 -20.85 -12.62 4.24
N LEU A 157 -21.61 -11.87 5.04
CA LEU A 157 -21.05 -10.82 5.90
C LEU A 157 -19.92 -11.33 6.83
N LEU A 158 -20.02 -12.55 7.32
CA LEU A 158 -19.01 -13.13 8.23
C LEU A 158 -17.64 -13.32 7.55
N GLU A 159 -17.58 -13.35 6.24
CA GLU A 159 -16.32 -13.52 5.50
C GLU A 159 -15.52 -12.20 5.39
N VAL A 160 -16.18 -11.06 5.63
CA VAL A 160 -15.56 -9.73 5.52
C VAL A 160 -15.45 -9.01 6.87
N LEU A 161 -15.90 -9.63 7.94
CA LEU A 161 -15.78 -9.14 9.31
C LEU A 161 -14.65 -9.90 10.00
N THR A 162 -13.53 -9.23 10.25
CA THR A 162 -12.35 -9.79 10.93
C THR A 162 -12.06 -9.05 12.23
#